data_5e4b524acc02afa6f961540e53172901
#
_entry.id   5e4b524acc02afa6f961540e53172901
#
_cell.length_a   1.000
_cell.length_b   1.000
_cell.length_c   1.000
_cell.angle_alpha   90.00
_cell.angle_beta   90.00
_cell.angle_gamma   90.00
#
_symmetry.space_group_name_H-M   'P 1'
#
loop_
_entity.id
_entity.type
_entity.pdbx_description
1 polymer ?
#
loop_
_entity_poly.entity_id
_entity_poly.type
_entity_poly.pdbx_seq_one_letter_code
_entity_poly.pdbx_strand_id
1 'polypeptide(L)'
;MVGGYHVFDWDAPVADWAQAAGTIARDILKGDGERRHGATWFVGVDSLPNKGDGSINGVPLAGEWLQHVRQPSQWHAAQLSVVFPGYPQQDPSESCAAHRFRRNRDAAHVDGLLPFGPDKRRFLLEPHGFIVGLPLNNVAASPLVVW
;
A
#
# COMPACT_ATOMS: atom_id res chain seq x y z
N MET A 1 2.14 -4.07 21.45
CA MET A 1 1.71 -4.60 20.15
C MET A 1 1.68 -6.12 20.26
N VAL A 2 0.51 -6.72 20.17
CA VAL A 2 0.34 -8.16 20.04
C VAL A 2 0.05 -8.42 18.57
N GLY A 3 0.81 -9.26 17.88
CA GLY A 3 0.57 -9.60 16.46
C GLY A 3 1.26 -8.71 15.41
N GLY A 4 2.16 -7.81 15.78
CA GLY A 4 2.96 -7.05 14.81
C GLY A 4 2.25 -5.89 14.11
N TYR A 5 0.98 -5.64 14.38
CA TYR A 5 0.20 -4.53 13.81
C TYR A 5 -0.65 -3.82 14.85
N HIS A 6 -1.14 -2.63 14.50
CA HIS A 6 -2.12 -1.87 15.28
C HIS A 6 -3.11 -1.19 14.34
N VAL A 7 -4.38 -1.22 14.68
CA VAL A 7 -5.43 -0.49 13.98
C VAL A 7 -5.84 0.68 14.85
N PHE A 8 -5.80 1.88 14.30
CA PHE A 8 -6.21 3.11 14.97
C PHE A 8 -7.61 3.48 14.52
N ASP A 9 -8.37 4.05 15.44
CA ASP A 9 -9.68 4.59 15.14
C ASP A 9 -9.59 5.80 14.18
N TRP A 10 -10.74 6.19 13.66
CA TRP A 10 -10.85 7.37 12.80
C TRP A 10 -10.34 8.64 13.51
N ASP A 11 -9.58 9.42 12.78
CA ASP A 11 -8.93 10.64 13.25
C ASP A 11 -9.08 11.71 12.17
N ALA A 12 -9.54 12.92 12.55
CA ALA A 12 -9.81 13.99 11.59
C ALA A 12 -8.57 14.43 10.79
N PRO A 13 -7.37 14.61 11.38
CA PRO A 13 -6.16 14.92 10.63
C PRO A 13 -5.81 13.85 9.58
N VAL A 14 -6.01 12.57 9.89
CA VAL A 14 -5.80 11.47 8.93
C VAL A 14 -6.81 11.55 7.79
N ALA A 15 -8.08 11.87 8.09
CA ALA A 15 -9.11 12.02 7.07
C ALA A 15 -8.81 13.19 6.11
N ASP A 16 -8.32 14.31 6.63
CA ASP A 16 -7.93 15.47 5.83
C ASP A 16 -6.78 15.11 4.87
N TRP A 17 -5.76 14.40 5.38
CA TRP A 17 -4.65 13.91 4.56
C TRP A 17 -5.14 12.93 3.49
N ALA A 18 -5.99 11.97 3.86
CA ALA A 18 -6.56 10.99 2.94
C ALA A 18 -7.41 11.65 1.85
N GLN A 19 -8.15 12.71 2.17
CA GLN A 19 -8.91 13.49 1.19
C GLN A 19 -8.00 14.19 0.18
N ALA A 20 -6.93 14.82 0.65
CA ALA A 20 -5.94 15.48 -0.20
C ALA A 20 -5.24 14.46 -1.12
N ALA A 21 -4.78 13.33 -0.56
CA ALA A 21 -4.17 12.24 -1.30
C ALA A 21 -5.15 11.62 -2.31
N GLY A 22 -6.41 11.40 -1.91
CA GLY A 22 -7.45 10.85 -2.79
C GLY A 22 -7.78 11.74 -3.99
N THR A 23 -7.64 13.05 -3.86
CA THR A 23 -7.79 13.97 -4.99
C THR A 23 -6.67 13.76 -6.02
N ILE A 24 -5.43 13.67 -5.57
CA ILE A 24 -4.26 13.40 -6.42
C ILE A 24 -4.34 11.99 -7.01
N ALA A 25 -4.73 11.01 -6.21
CA ALA A 25 -4.88 9.62 -6.65
C ALA A 25 -5.85 9.49 -7.83
N ARG A 26 -6.97 10.21 -7.82
CA ARG A 26 -7.91 10.22 -8.95
C ARG A 26 -7.28 10.73 -10.24
N ASP A 27 -6.39 11.68 -10.17
CA ASP A 27 -5.70 12.21 -11.36
C ASP A 27 -4.61 11.24 -11.83
N ILE A 28 -3.86 10.62 -10.93
CA ILE A 28 -2.89 9.57 -11.24
C ILE A 28 -3.58 8.40 -11.96
N LEU A 29 -4.76 7.99 -11.51
CA LEU A 29 -5.50 6.87 -12.09
C LEU A 29 -6.05 7.13 -13.51
N LYS A 30 -6.08 8.37 -13.96
CA LYS A 30 -6.43 8.73 -15.37
C LYS A 30 -5.27 8.46 -16.34
N GLY A 31 -4.05 8.35 -15.83
CA GLY A 31 -2.85 8.09 -16.64
C GLY A 31 -2.61 6.59 -16.88
N ASP A 32 -1.54 6.31 -17.63
CA ASP A 32 -1.12 4.95 -18.06
C ASP A 32 -0.26 4.26 -17.00
N GLY A 33 -0.66 4.32 -15.73
CA GLY A 33 0.05 3.66 -14.64
C GLY A 33 -0.01 2.13 -14.73
N GLU A 34 0.99 1.47 -14.15
CA GLU A 34 1.10 0.01 -14.16
C GLU A 34 -0.13 -0.66 -13.54
N ARG A 35 -0.74 -1.55 -14.28
CA ARG A 35 -1.84 -2.39 -13.81
C ARG A 35 -1.47 -3.86 -13.95
N ARG A 36 -1.75 -4.63 -12.92
CA ARG A 36 -1.47 -6.07 -12.83
C ARG A 36 -2.77 -6.85 -12.63
N HIS A 37 -2.65 -8.17 -12.73
CA HIS A 37 -3.73 -9.11 -12.47
C HIS A 37 -4.97 -8.81 -13.31
N GLY A 38 -4.81 -8.84 -14.65
CA GLY A 38 -5.87 -8.55 -15.60
C GLY A 38 -6.36 -7.10 -15.51
N ALA A 39 -5.45 -6.16 -15.23
CA ALA A 39 -5.72 -4.74 -15.01
C ALA A 39 -6.63 -4.43 -13.80
N THR A 40 -6.80 -5.40 -12.89
CA THR A 40 -7.63 -5.22 -11.70
C THR A 40 -6.87 -4.71 -10.46
N TRP A 41 -5.58 -4.45 -10.58
CA TRP A 41 -4.78 -3.84 -9.53
C TRP A 41 -3.84 -2.77 -10.10
N PHE A 42 -4.00 -1.53 -9.65
CA PHE A 42 -3.05 -0.45 -9.93
C PHE A 42 -1.93 -0.46 -8.90
N VAL A 43 -0.70 -0.45 -9.39
CA VAL A 43 0.52 -0.48 -8.57
C VAL A 43 1.25 0.83 -8.73
N GLY A 44 0.96 1.77 -7.87
CA GLY A 44 1.58 3.09 -7.90
C GLY A 44 2.69 3.22 -6.87
N VAL A 45 3.82 2.53 -7.08
CA VAL A 45 5.00 2.66 -6.23
C VAL A 45 5.50 4.10 -6.32
N ASP A 46 5.74 4.73 -5.17
CA ASP A 46 6.22 6.12 -5.05
C ASP A 46 5.43 7.16 -5.86
N SER A 47 4.15 6.88 -6.08
CA SER A 47 3.33 7.70 -6.99
C SER A 47 2.69 8.91 -6.34
N LEU A 48 2.53 8.93 -5.02
CA LEU A 48 1.99 10.09 -4.32
C LEU A 48 3.11 11.10 -4.01
N PRO A 49 2.89 12.39 -4.30
CA PRO A 49 3.90 13.43 -4.16
C PRO A 49 3.97 14.00 -2.74
N ASN A 50 3.87 13.15 -1.72
CA ASN A 50 4.07 13.62 -0.36
C ASN A 50 5.53 14.05 -0.13
N LYS A 51 5.71 15.05 0.71
CA LYS A 51 7.05 15.55 1.08
C LYS A 51 7.71 14.64 2.12
N GLY A 52 8.98 14.89 2.37
CA GLY A 52 9.75 14.17 3.38
C GLY A 52 9.23 14.31 4.82
N ASP A 53 8.46 15.34 5.12
CA ASP A 53 7.72 15.52 6.37
C ASP A 53 6.38 14.76 6.40
N GLY A 54 6.03 14.05 5.32
CA GLY A 54 4.79 13.31 5.13
C GLY A 54 3.64 14.16 4.60
N SER A 55 3.77 15.49 4.51
CA SER A 55 2.69 16.36 4.05
C SER A 55 2.37 16.14 2.57
N ILE A 56 1.10 16.28 2.20
CA ILE A 56 0.63 16.20 0.82
C ILE A 56 -0.26 17.40 0.51
N ASN A 57 0.03 18.10 -0.58
CA ASN A 57 -0.72 19.30 -1.00
C ASN A 57 -0.93 20.32 0.14
N GLY A 58 0.09 20.48 1.01
CA GLY A 58 0.03 21.39 2.16
C GLY A 58 -0.71 20.84 3.39
N VAL A 59 -1.31 19.66 3.31
CA VAL A 59 -1.95 18.98 4.44
C VAL A 59 -0.92 18.14 5.18
N PRO A 60 -0.67 18.38 6.48
CA PRO A 60 0.31 17.61 7.24
C PRO A 60 -0.16 16.18 7.46
N LEU A 61 0.79 15.23 7.44
CA LEU A 61 0.55 13.88 7.94
C LEU A 61 0.54 13.94 9.48
N ALA A 62 -0.63 13.92 10.07
CA ALA A 62 -0.83 14.09 11.51
C ALA A 62 -1.86 13.09 12.05
N GLY A 63 -1.94 12.97 13.37
CA GLY A 63 -2.88 12.10 14.06
C GLY A 63 -2.30 11.54 15.34
N GLU A 64 -3.16 11.02 16.21
CA GLU A 64 -2.74 10.44 17.49
C GLU A 64 -1.86 9.19 17.32
N TRP A 65 -2.01 8.46 16.22
CA TRP A 65 -1.22 7.27 15.90
C TRP A 65 0.29 7.55 15.82
N LEU A 66 0.70 8.78 15.50
CA LEU A 66 2.11 9.19 15.45
C LEU A 66 2.85 9.01 16.78
N GLN A 67 2.12 8.99 17.90
CA GLN A 67 2.70 8.75 19.22
C GLN A 67 3.10 7.29 19.43
N HIS A 68 2.57 6.39 18.62
CA HIS A 68 2.77 4.94 18.73
C HIS A 68 3.85 4.40 17.78
N VAL A 69 4.38 5.24 16.92
CA VAL A 69 5.45 4.88 15.99
C VAL A 69 6.69 5.73 16.23
N ARG A 70 7.86 5.15 15.98
CA ARG A 70 9.09 5.92 16.01
C ARG A 70 9.10 6.86 14.80
N GLN A 71 9.11 8.15 15.07
CA GLN A 71 9.13 9.15 14.00
C GLN A 71 10.35 8.95 13.10
N PRO A 72 10.16 8.80 11.78
CA PRO A 72 11.26 8.73 10.84
C PRO A 72 11.88 10.12 10.67
N SER A 73 13.14 10.17 10.29
CA SER A 73 13.79 11.41 9.88
C SER A 73 13.20 11.97 8.59
N GLN A 74 12.64 11.08 7.77
CA GLN A 74 11.99 11.41 6.50
C GLN A 74 10.99 10.31 6.15
N TRP A 75 9.80 10.71 5.71
CA TRP A 75 8.81 9.81 5.11
C TRP A 75 9.17 9.50 3.66
N HIS A 76 9.03 8.25 3.28
CA HIS A 76 9.16 7.83 1.90
C HIS A 76 8.01 8.37 1.05
N ALA A 77 8.22 8.47 -0.27
CA ALA A 77 7.10 8.70 -1.19
C ALA A 77 6.08 7.57 -1.06
N ALA A 78 4.81 7.94 -0.92
CA ALA A 78 3.79 6.95 -0.62
C ALA A 78 3.37 6.18 -1.87
N GLN A 79 3.17 4.88 -1.69
CA GLN A 79 2.59 4.02 -2.70
C GLN A 79 1.07 4.17 -2.73
N LEU A 80 0.52 4.31 -3.94
CA LEU A 80 -0.91 4.23 -4.17
C LEU A 80 -1.27 2.82 -4.66
N SER A 81 -2.03 2.07 -3.88
CA SER A 81 -2.53 0.74 -4.26
C SER A 81 -4.05 0.80 -4.44
N VAL A 82 -4.53 0.45 -5.64
CA VAL A 82 -5.97 0.48 -5.94
C VAL A 82 -6.42 -0.82 -6.55
N VAL A 83 -7.42 -1.42 -5.92
CA VAL A 83 -8.05 -2.66 -6.38
C VAL A 83 -9.35 -2.31 -7.09
N PHE A 84 -9.55 -2.89 -8.27
CA PHE A 84 -10.77 -2.72 -9.07
C PHE A 84 -11.67 -3.96 -9.00
N PRO A 85 -12.96 -3.83 -9.32
CA PRO A 85 -13.86 -4.97 -9.37
C PRO A 85 -13.33 -6.14 -10.21
N GLY A 86 -13.45 -7.35 -9.67
CA GLY A 86 -12.93 -8.56 -10.30
C GLY A 86 -11.51 -8.96 -9.90
N TYR A 87 -10.84 -8.20 -9.03
CA TYR A 87 -9.54 -8.58 -8.48
C TYR A 87 -9.64 -9.87 -7.63
N PRO A 88 -8.63 -10.77 -7.73
CA PRO A 88 -7.57 -10.79 -8.73
C PRO A 88 -7.99 -11.54 -10.00
N GLN A 89 -7.68 -11.01 -11.18
CA GLN A 89 -7.74 -11.76 -12.42
C GLN A 89 -6.36 -12.34 -12.76
N GLN A 90 -6.34 -13.50 -13.40
CA GLN A 90 -5.08 -14.12 -13.80
C GLN A 90 -4.50 -13.41 -15.02
N ASP A 91 -3.25 -12.96 -14.91
CA ASP A 91 -2.51 -12.48 -16.08
C ASP A 91 -2.10 -13.64 -17.00
N PRO A 92 -2.01 -13.45 -18.31
CA PRO A 92 -1.60 -14.49 -19.25
C PRO A 92 -0.24 -15.12 -18.93
N SER A 93 0.66 -14.34 -18.33
CA SER A 93 1.99 -14.78 -17.91
C SER A 93 2.03 -15.37 -16.49
N GLU A 94 0.94 -15.26 -15.73
CA GLU A 94 0.88 -15.75 -14.35
C GLU A 94 0.56 -17.27 -14.32
N SER A 95 1.34 -18.04 -13.58
CA SER A 95 1.03 -19.46 -13.40
C SER A 95 -0.26 -19.68 -12.59
N CYS A 96 -0.98 -20.76 -12.86
CA CYS A 96 -2.17 -21.14 -12.07
C CYS A 96 -1.87 -21.29 -10.57
N ALA A 97 -0.65 -21.69 -10.20
CA ALA A 97 -0.25 -21.81 -8.80
C ALA A 97 -0.10 -20.43 -8.14
N ALA A 98 0.53 -19.48 -8.83
CA ALA A 98 0.67 -18.09 -8.34
C ALA A 98 -0.69 -17.41 -8.21
N HIS A 99 -1.56 -17.58 -9.22
CA HIS A 99 -2.93 -17.04 -9.16
C HIS A 99 -3.75 -17.62 -7.99
N ARG A 100 -3.68 -18.95 -7.77
CA ARG A 100 -4.35 -19.58 -6.62
C ARG A 100 -3.81 -19.08 -5.28
N PHE A 101 -2.50 -18.85 -5.17
CA PHE A 101 -1.90 -18.30 -3.95
C PHE A 101 -2.46 -16.91 -3.68
N ARG A 102 -2.50 -16.05 -4.68
CA ARG A 102 -3.07 -14.70 -4.56
C ARG A 102 -4.53 -14.73 -4.13
N ARG A 103 -5.35 -15.56 -4.78
CA ARG A 103 -6.78 -15.64 -4.51
C ARG A 103 -7.12 -16.28 -3.16
N ASN A 104 -6.38 -17.32 -2.75
CA ASN A 104 -6.73 -18.13 -1.59
C ASN A 104 -5.90 -17.77 -0.35
N ARG A 105 -4.87 -16.96 -0.48
CA ARG A 105 -3.94 -16.56 0.58
C ARG A 105 -3.69 -15.05 0.58
N ASP A 106 -4.55 -14.28 -0.09
CA ASP A 106 -4.49 -12.82 -0.17
C ASP A 106 -3.10 -12.31 -0.59
N ALA A 107 -2.36 -13.11 -1.38
CA ALA A 107 -0.96 -12.85 -1.75
C ALA A 107 -0.05 -12.55 -0.55
N ALA A 108 -0.27 -13.21 0.59
CA ALA A 108 0.46 -12.97 1.83
C ALA A 108 1.99 -12.93 1.60
N HIS A 109 2.63 -11.87 2.05
CA HIS A 109 4.07 -11.63 1.90
C HIS A 109 4.59 -10.79 3.07
N VAL A 110 5.89 -10.67 3.13
CA VAL A 110 6.57 -9.72 4.01
C VAL A 110 7.21 -8.67 3.13
N ASP A 111 6.92 -7.41 3.40
CA ASP A 111 7.49 -6.30 2.66
C ASP A 111 9.01 -6.23 2.84
N GLY A 112 9.71 -5.85 1.77
CA GLY A 112 11.17 -5.81 1.74
C GLY A 112 11.85 -7.16 1.48
N LEU A 113 11.11 -8.28 1.44
CA LEU A 113 11.62 -9.58 1.02
C LEU A 113 11.65 -9.69 -0.51
N LEU A 114 12.79 -9.38 -1.12
CA LEU A 114 12.98 -9.40 -2.56
C LEU A 114 13.70 -10.66 -3.03
N PRO A 115 13.34 -11.21 -4.21
CA PRO A 115 14.05 -12.33 -4.80
C PRO A 115 15.43 -11.90 -5.33
N PHE A 116 16.45 -12.71 -5.06
CA PHE A 116 17.82 -12.45 -5.51
C PHE A 116 18.43 -13.72 -6.12
N GLY A 117 19.22 -13.53 -7.17
CA GLY A 117 19.93 -14.58 -7.88
C GLY A 117 19.05 -15.50 -8.73
N PRO A 118 19.67 -16.49 -9.44
CA PRO A 118 18.95 -17.38 -10.35
C PRO A 118 17.93 -18.30 -9.64
N ASP A 119 18.21 -18.65 -8.38
CA ASP A 119 17.33 -19.49 -7.56
C ASP A 119 16.18 -18.71 -6.94
N LYS A 120 16.09 -17.39 -7.19
CA LYS A 120 15.07 -16.50 -6.62
C LYS A 120 14.91 -16.63 -5.10
N ARG A 121 16.02 -16.88 -4.39
CA ARG A 121 16.03 -16.85 -2.93
C ARG A 121 15.62 -15.47 -2.44
N ARG A 122 14.81 -15.43 -1.38
CA ARG A 122 14.32 -14.17 -0.83
C ARG A 122 15.19 -13.71 0.31
N PHE A 123 15.57 -12.43 0.26
CA PHE A 123 16.35 -11.75 1.30
C PHE A 123 15.66 -10.44 1.68
N LEU A 124 15.81 -10.02 2.91
CA LEU A 124 15.37 -8.71 3.37
C LEU A 124 16.36 -7.66 2.83
N LEU A 125 16.04 -7.09 1.67
CA LEU A 125 16.86 -6.08 0.99
C LEU A 125 16.38 -4.65 1.26
N GLU A 126 15.12 -4.49 1.65
CA GLU A 126 14.51 -3.21 1.97
C GLU A 126 13.91 -3.28 3.39
N PRO A 127 14.72 -3.03 4.42
CA PRO A 127 14.21 -3.05 5.79
C PRO A 127 13.32 -1.84 6.06
N HIS A 128 12.07 -2.11 6.43
CA HIS A 128 11.12 -1.08 6.86
C HIS A 128 11.10 -1.02 8.39
N GLY A 129 11.14 0.17 8.96
CA GLY A 129 10.92 0.37 10.39
C GLY A 129 9.48 0.09 10.78
N PHE A 130 8.55 0.52 9.93
CA PHE A 130 7.12 0.24 9.97
C PHE A 130 6.47 0.68 8.64
N ILE A 131 5.24 0.21 8.41
CA ILE A 131 4.42 0.61 7.27
C ILE A 131 3.10 1.16 7.80
N VAL A 132 2.62 2.23 7.21
CA VAL A 132 1.33 2.84 7.55
C VAL A 132 0.39 2.69 6.36
N GLY A 133 -0.72 2.01 6.56
CA GLY A 133 -1.80 1.92 5.59
C GLY A 133 -2.88 2.96 5.87
N LEU A 134 -3.13 3.85 4.92
CA LEU A 134 -4.17 4.87 5.01
C LEU A 134 -5.24 4.61 3.94
N PRO A 135 -6.48 4.28 4.32
CA PRO A 135 -7.56 4.12 3.36
C PRO A 135 -7.95 5.48 2.77
N LEU A 136 -8.03 5.57 1.43
CA LEU A 136 -8.43 6.79 0.73
C LEU A 136 -9.93 6.84 0.44
N ASN A 137 -10.65 5.76 0.68
CA ASN A 137 -12.09 5.68 0.54
C ASN A 137 -12.68 4.69 1.56
N ASN A 138 -13.97 4.82 1.82
CA ASN A 138 -14.69 3.94 2.73
C ASN A 138 -15.47 2.90 1.92
N VAL A 139 -14.91 1.69 1.80
CA VAL A 139 -15.53 0.56 1.10
C VAL A 139 -15.34 -0.71 1.90
N ALA A 140 -16.30 -1.62 1.81
CA ALA A 140 -16.22 -2.93 2.47
C ALA A 140 -15.42 -3.97 1.67
N ALA A 141 -15.06 -3.66 0.42
CA ALA A 141 -14.36 -4.57 -0.47
C ALA A 141 -12.84 -4.51 -0.26
N SER A 142 -12.17 -5.65 -0.47
CA SER A 142 -10.70 -5.78 -0.48
C SER A 142 -10.03 -5.24 0.79
N PRO A 143 -10.39 -5.74 1.98
CA PRO A 143 -9.73 -5.34 3.22
C PRO A 143 -8.25 -5.76 3.21
N LEU A 144 -7.42 -5.03 3.97
CA LEU A 144 -6.08 -5.52 4.29
C LEU A 144 -6.21 -6.73 5.23
N VAL A 145 -5.55 -7.82 4.89
CA VAL A 145 -5.51 -9.03 5.71
C VAL A 145 -4.13 -9.16 6.34
N VAL A 146 -4.09 -9.38 7.66
CA VAL A 146 -2.87 -9.57 8.44
C VAL A 146 -2.88 -10.99 8.99
N TRP A 147 -1.76 -11.71 8.86
CA TRP A 147 -1.60 -13.12 9.26
C TRP A 147 -0.76 -13.26 10.54
#